data_bfa42904167f14b146ec0dbca954b6bb
#
_entry.id   bfa42904167f14b146ec0dbca954b6bb
#
_cell.length_a   1.000
_cell.length_b   1.000
_cell.length_c   1.000
_cell.angle_alpha   90.00
_cell.angle_beta   90.00
_cell.angle_gamma   90.00
#
_symmetry.space_group_name_H-M   'P 1'
#
loop_
_entity.id
_entity.type
_entity.pdbx_description
1 polymer ?
#
loop_
_entity_poly.entity_id
_entity_poly.type
_entity_poly.pdbx_seq_one_letter_code
_entity_poly.pdbx_strand_id
1 'polypeptide(L)'
;GDCDSLVSATNYDSLLNELLKLKKVVLDGGEPYVIYLDGKPKDYSFLPIKQYGNLAEVKRCTSFSDLLEGFYGEKDKARRLENSKADLLKKIKNLIARNDKKLTIRQDELKKSANREHFRIYGELIKANIYRIEKGATKAVVENYYDNCNTLEIPLNSALSPAANAAKYFKEYKKACTAEQTLGELIAQCQTEKEYLDSVLFELQSATEVYELAEIRAELTEGGYITRSTNNKK
;
A
#
# COMPACT_ATOMS: atom_id res chain seq x y z
N GLY A 1 -41.67 -24.93 -14.00
CA GLY A 1 -41.28 -26.32 -14.16
C GLY A 1 -39.77 -26.44 -13.87
N ASP A 2 -39.34 -27.47 -13.21
CA ASP A 2 -37.91 -27.73 -12.97
C ASP A 2 -37.20 -27.94 -14.30
N CYS A 3 -36.11 -27.25 -14.56
CA CYS A 3 -35.32 -27.35 -15.77
C CYS A 3 -34.72 -28.75 -15.97
N ASP A 4 -34.65 -29.56 -14.89
CA ASP A 4 -34.07 -30.91 -14.87
C ASP A 4 -35.11 -32.02 -14.95
N SER A 5 -36.41 -31.69 -15.05
CA SER A 5 -37.45 -32.74 -15.19
C SER A 5 -37.53 -33.22 -16.65
N LEU A 6 -37.47 -34.56 -16.84
CA LEU A 6 -37.73 -35.17 -18.13
C LEU A 6 -39.09 -34.73 -18.67
N VAL A 7 -39.14 -34.29 -19.93
CA VAL A 7 -40.38 -33.88 -20.62
C VAL A 7 -41.27 -35.13 -20.71
N SER A 8 -42.27 -35.19 -19.82
CA SER A 8 -43.34 -36.20 -19.88
C SER A 8 -44.53 -35.64 -20.64
N ALA A 9 -45.41 -36.49 -21.17
CA ALA A 9 -46.60 -36.06 -21.91
C ALA A 9 -47.49 -35.14 -21.08
N THR A 10 -47.53 -35.27 -19.76
CA THR A 10 -48.28 -34.44 -18.82
C THR A 10 -47.69 -33.02 -18.67
N ASN A 11 -46.37 -32.80 -18.95
CA ASN A 11 -45.69 -31.51 -18.85
C ASN A 11 -45.77 -30.74 -20.18
N TYR A 12 -46.14 -31.37 -21.28
CA TYR A 12 -46.15 -30.78 -22.61
C TYR A 12 -47.18 -29.63 -22.72
N ASP A 13 -48.40 -29.86 -22.22
CA ASP A 13 -49.46 -28.85 -22.24
C ASP A 13 -49.13 -27.67 -21.34
N SER A 14 -48.52 -27.94 -20.19
CA SER A 14 -48.04 -26.87 -19.31
C SER A 14 -46.95 -26.02 -19.96
N LEU A 15 -45.97 -26.68 -20.60
CA LEU A 15 -44.91 -26.01 -21.35
C LEU A 15 -45.42 -25.21 -22.52
N LEU A 16 -46.38 -25.79 -23.28
CA LEU A 16 -47.02 -25.11 -24.41
C LEU A 16 -47.77 -23.84 -23.94
N ASN A 17 -48.51 -23.94 -22.83
CA ASN A 17 -49.22 -22.81 -22.29
C ASN A 17 -48.26 -21.69 -21.83
N GLU A 18 -47.12 -22.03 -21.21
CA GLU A 18 -46.11 -21.03 -20.86
C GLU A 18 -45.45 -20.41 -22.09
N LEU A 19 -45.17 -21.19 -23.13
CA LEU A 19 -44.66 -20.67 -24.42
C LEU A 19 -45.66 -19.74 -25.12
N LEU A 20 -46.96 -20.07 -25.08
CA LEU A 20 -48.00 -19.20 -25.62
C LEU A 20 -48.13 -17.89 -24.84
N LYS A 21 -48.00 -17.93 -23.51
CA LYS A 21 -47.94 -16.70 -22.70
C LYS A 21 -46.73 -15.86 -23.06
N LEU A 22 -45.55 -16.49 -23.17
CA LEU A 22 -44.30 -15.83 -23.56
C LEU A 22 -44.44 -15.18 -24.95
N LYS A 23 -45.00 -15.92 -25.94
CA LYS A 23 -45.27 -15.40 -27.26
C LYS A 23 -46.17 -14.17 -27.22
N LYS A 24 -47.22 -14.17 -26.42
CA LYS A 24 -48.13 -13.04 -26.25
C LYS A 24 -47.38 -11.83 -25.69
N VAL A 25 -46.61 -12.02 -24.64
CA VAL A 25 -45.83 -10.93 -24.04
C VAL A 25 -44.83 -10.33 -25.01
N VAL A 26 -44.15 -11.15 -25.83
CA VAL A 26 -43.23 -10.67 -26.87
C VAL A 26 -43.97 -9.87 -27.96
N LEU A 27 -45.15 -10.31 -28.36
CA LEU A 27 -45.98 -9.58 -29.37
C LEU A 27 -46.53 -8.26 -28.82
N ASP A 28 -46.90 -8.22 -27.55
CA ASP A 28 -47.42 -7.02 -26.89
C ASP A 28 -46.27 -6.04 -26.46
N GLY A 29 -45.00 -6.39 -26.71
CA GLY A 29 -43.82 -5.57 -26.43
C GLY A 29 -43.23 -5.74 -25.02
N GLY A 30 -43.87 -6.51 -24.15
CA GLY A 30 -43.41 -6.76 -22.76
C GLY A 30 -43.39 -5.49 -21.89
N GLU A 31 -42.90 -5.66 -20.68
CA GLU A 31 -42.71 -4.56 -19.73
C GLU A 31 -41.27 -4.52 -19.21
N PRO A 32 -40.68 -3.33 -19.02
CA PRO A 32 -39.31 -3.20 -18.60
C PRO A 32 -39.15 -3.43 -17.09
N TYR A 33 -38.35 -4.41 -16.72
CA TYR A 33 -38.00 -4.72 -15.31
C TYR A 33 -36.49 -4.74 -15.11
N VAL A 34 -36.01 -4.09 -14.05
CA VAL A 34 -34.64 -4.21 -13.55
C VAL A 34 -34.62 -5.08 -12.32
N ILE A 35 -33.63 -5.96 -12.24
CA ILE A 35 -33.41 -6.88 -11.16
C ILE A 35 -32.21 -6.41 -10.35
N TYR A 36 -32.46 -6.08 -9.09
CA TYR A 36 -31.43 -5.68 -8.13
C TYR A 36 -31.10 -6.84 -7.20
N LEU A 37 -29.81 -7.11 -7.02
CA LEU A 37 -29.29 -8.03 -6.02
C LEU A 37 -28.34 -7.27 -5.09
N ASP A 38 -28.60 -7.34 -3.79
CA ASP A 38 -27.85 -6.56 -2.78
C ASP A 38 -27.78 -5.04 -3.11
N GLY A 39 -28.87 -4.48 -3.60
CA GLY A 39 -28.97 -3.06 -3.98
C GLY A 39 -28.24 -2.68 -5.28
N LYS A 40 -27.64 -3.63 -6.00
CA LYS A 40 -26.93 -3.39 -7.27
C LYS A 40 -27.70 -3.94 -8.45
N PRO A 41 -27.77 -3.22 -9.60
CA PRO A 41 -28.42 -3.71 -10.79
C PRO A 41 -27.69 -4.95 -11.34
N LYS A 42 -28.36 -6.10 -11.29
CA LYS A 42 -27.80 -7.39 -11.71
C LYS A 42 -28.12 -7.71 -13.15
N ASP A 43 -29.41 -7.57 -13.50
CA ASP A 43 -29.93 -7.95 -14.82
C ASP A 43 -31.20 -7.15 -15.15
N TYR A 44 -31.69 -7.27 -16.36
CA TYR A 44 -32.96 -6.68 -16.80
C TYR A 44 -33.74 -7.66 -17.65
N SER A 45 -35.07 -7.47 -17.71
CA SER A 45 -35.95 -8.37 -18.43
C SER A 45 -37.20 -7.62 -18.93
N PHE A 46 -37.85 -8.19 -19.94
CA PHE A 46 -39.17 -7.78 -20.42
C PHE A 46 -40.31 -8.49 -19.68
N LEU A 47 -39.97 -9.32 -18.69
CA LEU A 47 -40.87 -10.07 -17.81
C LEU A 47 -40.41 -9.96 -16.38
N PRO A 48 -41.33 -10.04 -15.38
CA PRO A 48 -40.95 -10.14 -13.99
C PRO A 48 -40.31 -11.50 -13.73
N ILE A 49 -38.97 -11.53 -13.51
CA ILE A 49 -38.21 -12.74 -13.24
C ILE A 49 -38.32 -13.08 -11.76
N LYS A 50 -38.64 -14.36 -11.47
CA LYS A 50 -38.68 -14.91 -10.09
C LYS A 50 -37.52 -15.84 -9.79
N GLN A 51 -36.55 -15.92 -10.67
CA GLN A 51 -35.41 -16.84 -10.60
C GLN A 51 -34.58 -16.68 -9.31
N TYR A 52 -34.48 -15.46 -8.79
CA TYR A 52 -33.69 -15.14 -7.60
C TYR A 52 -34.50 -15.17 -6.29
N GLY A 53 -35.78 -15.57 -6.35
CA GLY A 53 -36.66 -15.65 -5.17
C GLY A 53 -36.75 -14.32 -4.42
N ASN A 54 -36.68 -14.40 -3.09
CA ASN A 54 -36.74 -13.22 -2.21
C ASN A 54 -35.40 -12.47 -2.08
N LEU A 55 -34.35 -12.94 -2.73
CA LEU A 55 -33.01 -12.32 -2.66
C LEU A 55 -32.88 -11.12 -3.62
N ALA A 56 -33.76 -11.05 -4.64
CA ALA A 56 -33.72 -9.97 -5.62
C ALA A 56 -34.93 -9.07 -5.52
N GLU A 57 -34.70 -7.77 -5.62
CA GLU A 57 -35.71 -6.76 -5.79
C GLU A 57 -35.96 -6.55 -7.29
N VAL A 58 -37.19 -6.72 -7.74
CA VAL A 58 -37.59 -6.50 -9.15
C VAL A 58 -38.36 -5.21 -9.24
N LYS A 59 -37.83 -4.22 -9.97
CA LYS A 59 -38.45 -2.91 -10.18
C LYS A 59 -38.92 -2.77 -11.64
N ARG A 60 -40.14 -2.29 -11.83
CA ARG A 60 -40.66 -1.93 -13.14
C ARG A 60 -40.20 -0.52 -13.50
N CYS A 61 -39.71 -0.33 -14.72
CA CYS A 61 -39.34 0.96 -15.28
C CYS A 61 -40.44 1.52 -16.16
N THR A 62 -40.36 2.81 -16.51
CA THR A 62 -41.35 3.52 -17.31
C THR A 62 -41.26 3.14 -18.79
N SER A 63 -40.04 2.98 -19.29
CA SER A 63 -39.75 2.58 -20.66
C SER A 63 -38.48 1.70 -20.72
N PHE A 64 -38.28 1.00 -21.82
CA PHE A 64 -37.05 0.26 -22.07
C PHE A 64 -35.83 1.18 -22.22
N SER A 65 -36.01 2.37 -22.74
CA SER A 65 -34.95 3.37 -22.86
C SER A 65 -34.47 3.82 -21.47
N ASP A 66 -35.41 4.19 -20.58
CA ASP A 66 -35.10 4.57 -19.20
C ASP A 66 -34.42 3.41 -18.43
N LEU A 67 -34.91 2.18 -18.67
CA LEU A 67 -34.34 0.98 -18.10
C LEU A 67 -32.86 0.82 -18.50
N LEU A 68 -32.56 0.87 -19.80
CA LEU A 68 -31.20 0.67 -20.31
C LEU A 68 -30.28 1.81 -19.89
N GLU A 69 -30.73 3.06 -19.96
CA GLU A 69 -29.96 4.21 -19.51
C GLU A 69 -29.64 4.13 -18.01
N GLY A 70 -30.65 3.83 -17.18
CA GLY A 70 -30.44 3.66 -15.73
C GLY A 70 -29.52 2.48 -15.42
N PHE A 71 -29.79 1.30 -15.99
CA PHE A 71 -29.02 0.08 -15.75
C PHE A 71 -27.54 0.23 -16.13
N TYR A 72 -27.27 0.68 -17.35
CA TYR A 72 -25.89 0.85 -17.80
C TYR A 72 -25.22 2.07 -17.16
N GLY A 73 -25.96 3.14 -16.89
CA GLY A 73 -25.45 4.30 -16.17
C GLY A 73 -25.00 3.97 -14.75
N GLU A 74 -25.80 3.25 -13.99
CA GLU A 74 -25.42 2.77 -12.64
C GLU A 74 -24.24 1.82 -12.69
N LYS A 75 -24.24 0.87 -13.62
CA LYS A 75 -23.17 -0.11 -13.80
C LYS A 75 -21.84 0.54 -14.21
N ASP A 76 -21.89 1.53 -15.08
CA ASP A 76 -20.69 2.28 -15.49
C ASP A 76 -20.15 3.16 -14.36
N LYS A 77 -21.02 3.79 -13.57
CA LYS A 77 -20.60 4.55 -12.37
C LYS A 77 -19.90 3.63 -11.37
N ALA A 78 -20.50 2.49 -11.04
CA ALA A 78 -19.90 1.50 -10.15
C ALA A 78 -18.54 1.00 -10.66
N ARG A 79 -18.46 0.68 -11.96
CA ARG A 79 -17.20 0.23 -12.58
C ARG A 79 -16.11 1.30 -12.58
N ARG A 80 -16.46 2.56 -12.84
CA ARG A 80 -15.50 3.69 -12.77
C ARG A 80 -15.00 3.91 -11.36
N LEU A 81 -15.88 3.80 -10.35
CA LEU A 81 -15.53 3.88 -8.94
C LEU A 81 -14.53 2.77 -8.58
N GLU A 82 -14.85 1.51 -8.89
CA GLU A 82 -13.98 0.36 -8.60
C GLU A 82 -12.60 0.49 -9.27
N ASN A 83 -12.57 0.85 -10.56
CA ASN A 83 -11.31 1.02 -11.29
C ASN A 83 -10.45 2.15 -10.69
N SER A 84 -11.07 3.28 -10.37
CA SER A 84 -10.37 4.43 -9.75
C SER A 84 -9.84 4.07 -8.35
N LYS A 85 -10.64 3.36 -7.57
CA LYS A 85 -10.28 2.85 -6.24
C LYS A 85 -9.11 1.87 -6.32
N ALA A 86 -9.17 0.91 -7.25
CA ALA A 86 -8.10 -0.08 -7.45
C ALA A 86 -6.77 0.57 -7.86
N ASP A 87 -6.79 1.58 -8.75
CA ASP A 87 -5.59 2.33 -9.14
C ASP A 87 -4.95 3.07 -7.96
N LEU A 88 -5.76 3.79 -7.17
CA LEU A 88 -5.29 4.50 -5.99
C LEU A 88 -4.75 3.53 -4.92
N LEU A 89 -5.46 2.44 -4.65
CA LEU A 89 -5.01 1.40 -3.71
C LEU A 89 -3.65 0.83 -4.09
N LYS A 90 -3.43 0.56 -5.38
CA LYS A 90 -2.14 0.07 -5.87
C LYS A 90 -1.02 1.09 -5.64
N LYS A 91 -1.30 2.38 -5.90
CA LYS A 91 -0.33 3.46 -5.69
C LYS A 91 0.04 3.62 -4.23
N ILE A 92 -0.96 3.69 -3.33
CA ILE A 92 -0.73 3.81 -1.87
C ILE A 92 0.05 2.63 -1.33
N LYS A 93 -0.33 1.39 -1.66
CA LYS A 93 0.42 0.19 -1.23
C LYS A 93 1.88 0.22 -1.69
N ASN A 94 2.15 0.71 -2.90
CA ASN A 94 3.52 0.88 -3.39
C ASN A 94 4.29 1.95 -2.62
N LEU A 95 3.64 3.05 -2.22
CA LEU A 95 4.26 4.11 -1.41
C LEU A 95 4.59 3.58 -0.01
N ILE A 96 3.67 2.89 0.65
CA ILE A 96 3.90 2.24 1.95
C ILE A 96 5.07 1.26 1.86
N ALA A 97 5.08 0.37 0.86
CA ALA A 97 6.17 -0.60 0.68
C ALA A 97 7.54 0.06 0.45
N ARG A 98 7.60 1.21 -0.24
CA ARG A 98 8.83 2.00 -0.41
C ARG A 98 9.27 2.65 0.88
N ASN A 99 8.33 3.19 1.65
CA ASN A 99 8.63 3.80 2.94
C ASN A 99 9.10 2.76 3.96
N ASP A 100 8.48 1.59 4.03
CA ASP A 100 8.91 0.47 4.88
C ASP A 100 10.34 0.01 4.56
N LYS A 101 10.70 -0.07 3.27
CA LYS A 101 12.08 -0.38 2.87
C LYS A 101 13.07 0.69 3.33
N LYS A 102 12.73 1.98 3.19
CA LYS A 102 13.57 3.08 3.69
C LYS A 102 13.75 2.99 5.20
N LEU A 103 12.66 2.73 5.93
CA LEU A 103 12.67 2.59 7.38
C LEU A 103 13.57 1.45 7.83
N THR A 104 13.47 0.28 7.20
CA THR A 104 14.32 -0.90 7.51
C THR A 104 15.81 -0.58 7.30
N ILE A 105 16.16 0.01 6.15
CA ILE A 105 17.55 0.37 5.84
C ILE A 105 18.10 1.35 6.88
N ARG A 106 17.34 2.40 7.22
CA ARG A 106 17.75 3.41 8.20
C ARG A 106 17.92 2.84 9.61
N GLN A 107 17.03 1.92 10.01
CA GLN A 107 17.13 1.21 11.28
C GLN A 107 18.37 0.31 11.35
N ASP A 108 18.72 -0.37 10.26
CA ASP A 108 19.91 -1.21 10.19
C ASP A 108 21.20 -0.37 10.20
N GLU A 109 21.18 0.79 9.54
CA GLU A 109 22.30 1.75 9.61
C GLU A 109 22.45 2.32 11.02
N LEU A 110 21.34 2.64 11.69
CA LEU A 110 21.36 3.10 13.09
C LEU A 110 21.95 2.04 14.03
N LYS A 111 21.56 0.77 13.89
CA LYS A 111 22.13 -0.34 14.66
C LYS A 111 23.64 -0.47 14.46
N LYS A 112 24.11 -0.30 13.21
CA LYS A 112 25.56 -0.31 12.91
C LYS A 112 26.29 0.87 13.55
N SER A 113 25.65 2.03 13.61
CA SER A 113 26.20 3.24 14.23
C SER A 113 26.23 3.18 15.76
N ALA A 114 25.38 2.35 16.39
CA ALA A 114 25.31 2.18 17.83
C ALA A 114 26.64 1.67 18.44
N ASN A 115 27.45 0.98 17.65
CA ASN A 115 28.74 0.43 18.11
C ASN A 115 29.90 1.47 18.05
N ARG A 116 29.58 2.78 18.22
CA ARG A 116 30.55 3.88 18.08
C ARG A 116 31.53 4.02 19.25
N GLU A 117 31.16 3.54 20.44
CA GLU A 117 31.97 3.72 21.66
C GLU A 117 33.37 3.12 21.52
N HIS A 118 33.52 2.04 20.76
CA HIS A 118 34.84 1.47 20.51
C HIS A 118 35.79 2.44 19.78
N PHE A 119 35.28 3.29 18.89
CA PHE A 119 36.09 4.31 18.22
C PHE A 119 36.59 5.38 19.20
N ARG A 120 35.76 5.79 20.17
CA ARG A 120 36.15 6.71 21.21
C ARG A 120 37.23 6.07 22.10
N ILE A 121 36.96 4.86 22.60
CA ILE A 121 37.88 4.10 23.44
C ILE A 121 39.23 3.90 22.73
N TYR A 122 39.24 3.47 21.48
CA TYR A 122 40.44 3.31 20.70
C TYR A 122 41.24 4.61 20.55
N GLY A 123 40.55 5.72 20.24
CA GLY A 123 41.20 7.04 20.16
C GLY A 123 41.83 7.49 21.48
N GLU A 124 41.14 7.29 22.60
CA GLU A 124 41.62 7.63 23.92
C GLU A 124 42.80 6.75 24.36
N LEU A 125 42.73 5.43 24.16
CA LEU A 125 43.79 4.50 24.50
C LEU A 125 45.06 4.73 23.68
N ILE A 126 44.95 5.02 22.38
CA ILE A 126 46.08 5.39 21.54
C ILE A 126 46.70 6.69 22.04
N LYS A 127 45.88 7.70 22.36
CA LYS A 127 46.35 9.01 22.86
C LYS A 127 47.08 8.89 24.20
N ALA A 128 46.58 8.06 25.13
CA ALA A 128 47.21 7.82 26.43
C ALA A 128 48.53 7.07 26.32
N ASN A 129 48.68 6.20 25.32
CA ASN A 129 49.87 5.37 25.13
C ASN A 129 50.76 5.84 23.96
N ILE A 130 50.63 7.09 23.52
CA ILE A 130 51.25 7.62 22.29
C ILE A 130 52.78 7.46 22.28
N TYR A 131 53.44 7.54 23.45
CA TYR A 131 54.89 7.39 23.61
C TYR A 131 55.38 5.94 23.60
N ARG A 132 54.46 4.99 23.74
CA ARG A 132 54.76 3.53 23.71
C ARG A 132 54.53 2.92 22.33
N ILE A 133 53.86 3.64 21.44
CA ILE A 133 53.49 3.14 20.11
C ILE A 133 54.51 3.63 19.09
N GLU A 134 55.19 2.69 18.46
CA GLU A 134 56.21 3.00 17.43
C GLU A 134 55.54 3.53 16.15
N LYS A 135 56.24 4.45 15.49
CA LYS A 135 55.81 4.97 14.18
C LYS A 135 55.90 3.85 13.14
N GLY A 136 54.82 3.63 12.40
CA GLY A 136 54.74 2.55 11.39
C GLY A 136 54.17 1.25 11.91
N ALA A 137 53.81 1.16 13.21
CA ALA A 137 53.15 0.00 13.77
C ALA A 137 51.78 -0.25 13.08
N THR A 138 51.46 -1.52 12.86
CA THR A 138 50.16 -1.95 12.29
C THR A 138 49.11 -2.19 13.36
N LYS A 139 49.52 -2.33 14.62
CA LYS A 139 48.65 -2.55 15.78
C LYS A 139 49.27 -1.93 17.03
N ALA A 140 48.45 -1.53 17.97
CA ALA A 140 48.82 -1.14 19.32
C ALA A 140 48.23 -2.14 20.31
N VAL A 141 49.07 -2.68 21.19
CA VAL A 141 48.64 -3.54 22.30
C VAL A 141 48.71 -2.70 23.57
N VAL A 142 47.54 -2.37 24.13
CA VAL A 142 47.38 -1.43 25.25
C VAL A 142 46.43 -1.98 26.31
N GLU A 143 46.58 -1.53 27.55
CA GLU A 143 45.66 -1.86 28.61
C GLU A 143 44.35 -1.03 28.47
N ASN A 144 43.24 -1.73 28.49
CA ASN A 144 41.93 -1.08 28.41
C ASN A 144 41.37 -0.79 29.80
N TYR A 145 41.54 0.43 30.29
CA TYR A 145 41.05 0.83 31.63
C TYR A 145 39.50 0.99 31.67
N TYR A 146 38.82 0.86 30.58
CA TYR A 146 37.34 0.79 30.54
C TYR A 146 36.81 -0.63 30.74
N ASP A 147 37.72 -1.67 30.68
CA ASP A 147 37.38 -3.07 30.84
C ASP A 147 38.44 -3.78 31.73
N ASN A 148 38.42 -3.45 33.00
CA ASN A 148 39.25 -4.07 34.04
C ASN A 148 40.75 -4.20 33.66
N CYS A 149 41.32 -3.28 32.90
CA CYS A 149 42.67 -3.28 32.39
C CYS A 149 43.03 -4.52 31.54
N ASN A 150 42.03 -5.16 30.93
CA ASN A 150 42.28 -6.22 29.97
C ASN A 150 43.11 -5.70 28.79
N THR A 151 44.01 -6.55 28.28
CA THR A 151 44.80 -6.19 27.09
C THR A 151 43.94 -6.10 25.85
N LEU A 152 44.00 -4.97 25.14
CA LEU A 152 43.28 -4.71 23.92
C LEU A 152 44.21 -4.45 22.75
N GLU A 153 43.99 -5.13 21.65
CA GLU A 153 44.72 -4.93 20.41
C GLU A 153 43.91 -3.96 19.49
N ILE A 154 44.49 -2.80 19.20
CA ILE A 154 43.88 -1.75 18.38
C ILE A 154 44.59 -1.73 17.02
N PRO A 155 43.83 -1.91 15.90
CA PRO A 155 44.41 -1.83 14.56
C PRO A 155 44.84 -0.38 14.22
N LEU A 156 46.07 -0.24 13.68
CA LEU A 156 46.63 1.05 13.28
C LEU A 156 46.93 1.06 11.78
N ASN A 157 46.83 2.25 11.19
CA ASN A 157 47.34 2.49 9.84
C ASN A 157 48.84 2.83 9.93
N SER A 158 49.70 1.96 9.42
CA SER A 158 51.16 2.13 9.42
C SER A 158 51.67 3.37 8.67
N ALA A 159 50.87 3.89 7.72
CA ALA A 159 51.20 5.12 7.00
C ALA A 159 50.99 6.40 7.84
N LEU A 160 50.30 6.28 8.99
CA LEU A 160 49.94 7.40 9.85
C LEU A 160 50.78 7.35 11.15
N SER A 161 51.05 8.53 11.72
CA SER A 161 51.64 8.61 13.07
C SER A 161 50.60 8.11 14.11
N PRO A 162 51.04 7.71 15.32
CA PRO A 162 50.12 7.33 16.41
C PRO A 162 49.08 8.42 16.71
N ALA A 163 49.49 9.69 16.73
CA ALA A 163 48.61 10.82 16.93
C ALA A 163 47.57 10.95 15.79
N ALA A 164 47.95 10.74 14.54
CA ALA A 164 47.07 10.76 13.40
C ALA A 164 46.07 9.58 13.38
N ASN A 165 46.49 8.39 13.84
CA ASN A 165 45.61 7.25 14.07
C ASN A 165 44.55 7.56 15.13
N ALA A 166 44.92 8.14 16.27
CA ALA A 166 43.97 8.58 17.30
C ALA A 166 42.99 9.59 16.74
N ALA A 167 43.46 10.60 16.01
CA ALA A 167 42.62 11.61 15.36
C ALA A 167 41.64 10.98 14.35
N LYS A 168 42.08 9.96 13.60
CA LYS A 168 41.21 9.20 12.68
C LYS A 168 40.09 8.50 13.45
N TYR A 169 40.37 7.84 14.57
CA TYR A 169 39.35 7.20 15.38
C TYR A 169 38.36 8.19 15.98
N PHE A 170 38.78 9.36 16.48
CA PHE A 170 37.89 10.40 16.92
C PHE A 170 37.03 10.99 15.79
N LYS A 171 37.56 11.09 14.57
CA LYS A 171 36.79 11.50 13.40
C LYS A 171 35.68 10.50 13.05
N GLU A 172 36.00 9.19 13.12
CA GLU A 172 34.98 8.14 12.88
C GLU A 172 33.93 8.12 14.00
N TYR A 173 34.31 8.34 15.25
CA TYR A 173 33.39 8.52 16.37
C TYR A 173 32.41 9.69 16.12
N LYS A 174 32.96 10.86 15.77
CA LYS A 174 32.16 12.06 15.50
C LYS A 174 31.20 11.85 14.31
N LYS A 175 31.65 11.20 13.26
CA LYS A 175 30.77 10.83 12.12
C LYS A 175 29.64 9.91 12.56
N ALA A 176 29.94 8.89 13.38
CA ALA A 176 28.92 7.97 13.87
C ALA A 176 27.90 8.66 14.77
N CYS A 177 28.32 9.61 15.62
CA CYS A 177 27.40 10.43 16.44
C CYS A 177 26.47 11.29 15.57
N THR A 178 27.02 11.97 14.55
CA THR A 178 26.21 12.79 13.64
C THR A 178 25.25 11.90 12.82
N ALA A 179 25.71 10.75 12.35
CA ALA A 179 24.89 9.80 11.61
C ALA A 179 23.72 9.28 12.46
N GLU A 180 23.95 8.97 13.74
CA GLU A 180 22.88 8.52 14.65
C GLU A 180 21.79 9.58 14.84
N GLN A 181 22.18 10.83 15.07
CA GLN A 181 21.21 11.92 15.20
C GLN A 181 20.39 12.09 13.91
N THR A 182 21.07 12.17 12.77
CA THR A 182 20.39 12.32 11.46
C THR A 182 19.49 11.14 11.13
N LEU A 183 19.95 9.90 11.41
CA LEU A 183 19.14 8.70 11.20
C LEU A 183 17.92 8.66 12.12
N GLY A 184 18.05 9.12 13.37
CA GLY A 184 16.93 9.23 14.30
C GLY A 184 15.83 10.14 13.75
N GLU A 185 16.18 11.32 13.26
CA GLU A 185 15.26 12.27 12.64
C GLU A 185 14.60 11.67 11.36
N LEU A 186 15.40 11.04 10.51
CA LEU A 186 14.91 10.42 9.29
C LEU A 186 14.00 9.21 9.55
N ILE A 187 14.22 8.45 10.62
CA ILE A 187 13.37 7.34 11.05
C ILE A 187 12.03 7.90 11.54
N ALA A 188 12.04 8.95 12.38
CA ALA A 188 10.83 9.61 12.85
C ALA A 188 9.98 10.14 11.68
N GLN A 189 10.61 10.78 10.69
CA GLN A 189 9.92 11.22 9.46
C GLN A 189 9.28 10.05 8.70
N CYS A 190 9.98 8.92 8.54
CA CYS A 190 9.40 7.74 7.89
C CYS A 190 8.22 7.16 8.67
N GLN A 191 8.25 7.21 10.00
CA GLN A 191 7.14 6.74 10.85
C GLN A 191 5.90 7.63 10.66
N THR A 192 6.07 8.95 10.73
CA THR A 192 4.97 9.90 10.47
C THR A 192 4.40 9.74 9.06
N GLU A 193 5.26 9.59 8.04
CA GLU A 193 4.84 9.35 6.66
C GLU A 193 4.05 8.03 6.55
N LYS A 194 4.46 6.99 7.28
CA LYS A 194 3.74 5.70 7.30
C LYS A 194 2.36 5.85 7.92
N GLU A 195 2.24 6.49 9.08
CA GLU A 195 0.96 6.73 9.76
C GLU A 195 -0.01 7.51 8.85
N TYR A 196 0.48 8.51 8.15
CA TYR A 196 -0.31 9.26 7.17
C TYR A 196 -0.79 8.36 6.03
N LEU A 197 0.11 7.59 5.40
CA LEU A 197 -0.25 6.71 4.28
C LEU A 197 -1.21 5.59 4.71
N ASP A 198 -1.09 5.09 5.93
CA ASP A 198 -2.00 4.08 6.50
C ASP A 198 -3.39 4.69 6.74
N SER A 199 -3.50 5.96 7.21
CA SER A 199 -4.79 6.64 7.34
C SER A 199 -5.46 6.84 5.98
N VAL A 200 -4.71 7.30 4.98
CA VAL A 200 -5.22 7.44 3.60
C VAL A 200 -5.66 6.10 3.00
N LEU A 201 -4.92 5.02 3.30
CA LEU A 201 -5.31 3.67 2.89
C LEU A 201 -6.65 3.25 3.49
N PHE A 202 -6.87 3.55 4.77
CA PHE A 202 -8.13 3.26 5.46
C PHE A 202 -9.29 4.07 4.87
N GLU A 203 -9.12 5.36 4.66
CA GLU A 203 -10.12 6.23 4.03
C GLU A 203 -10.47 5.75 2.62
N LEU A 204 -9.46 5.40 1.83
CA LEU A 204 -9.65 4.87 0.49
C LEU A 204 -10.41 3.54 0.49
N GLN A 205 -10.18 2.67 1.47
CA GLN A 205 -10.92 1.41 1.61
C GLN A 205 -12.39 1.65 1.98
N SER A 206 -12.66 2.65 2.80
CA SER A 206 -13.99 3.02 3.27
C SER A 206 -14.80 3.83 2.26
N ALA A 207 -14.14 4.46 1.29
CA ALA A 207 -14.79 5.31 0.29
C ALA A 207 -15.83 4.54 -0.53
N THR A 208 -17.03 5.10 -0.63
CA THR A 208 -18.18 4.55 -1.36
C THR A 208 -18.60 5.41 -2.55
N GLU A 209 -18.17 6.68 -2.57
CA GLU A 209 -18.59 7.67 -3.56
C GLU A 209 -17.41 8.17 -4.42
N VAL A 210 -17.73 8.62 -5.63
CA VAL A 210 -16.69 9.09 -6.58
C VAL A 210 -16.03 10.38 -6.10
N TYR A 211 -16.78 11.26 -5.43
CA TYR A 211 -16.24 12.52 -4.93
C TYR A 211 -15.21 12.30 -3.82
N GLU A 212 -15.41 11.32 -2.92
CA GLU A 212 -14.45 10.95 -1.87
C GLU A 212 -13.10 10.53 -2.48
N LEU A 213 -13.13 9.72 -3.55
CA LEU A 213 -11.91 9.35 -4.28
C LEU A 213 -11.23 10.55 -4.96
N ALA A 214 -12.01 11.53 -5.40
CA ALA A 214 -11.47 12.75 -6.00
C ALA A 214 -10.78 13.62 -4.95
N GLU A 215 -11.33 13.73 -3.74
CA GLU A 215 -10.73 14.44 -2.61
C GLU A 215 -9.42 13.78 -2.18
N ILE A 216 -9.41 12.47 -1.94
CA ILE A 216 -8.18 11.71 -1.61
C ILE A 216 -7.12 11.88 -2.71
N ARG A 217 -7.52 11.85 -3.98
CA ARG A 217 -6.59 12.07 -5.09
C ARG A 217 -6.03 13.48 -5.10
N ALA A 218 -6.84 14.50 -4.82
CA ALA A 218 -6.41 15.90 -4.74
C ALA A 218 -5.39 16.08 -3.63
N GLU A 219 -5.66 15.58 -2.43
CA GLU A 219 -4.78 15.59 -1.27
C GLU A 219 -3.43 14.92 -1.57
N LEU A 220 -3.44 13.72 -2.13
CA LEU A 220 -2.22 13.00 -2.51
C LEU A 220 -1.42 13.73 -3.59
N THR A 221 -2.11 14.47 -4.47
CA THR A 221 -1.46 15.27 -5.51
C THR A 221 -0.83 16.52 -4.92
N GLU A 222 -1.50 17.18 -4.00
CA GLU A 222 -1.00 18.35 -3.28
C GLU A 222 0.18 18.00 -2.38
N GLY A 223 0.10 16.86 -1.69
CA GLY A 223 1.19 16.29 -0.90
C GLY A 223 2.37 15.74 -1.73
N GLY A 224 2.28 15.75 -3.06
CA GLY A 224 3.34 15.30 -3.97
C GLY A 224 3.53 13.78 -4.06
N TYR A 225 2.60 12.99 -3.52
CA TYR A 225 2.65 11.52 -3.57
C TYR A 225 2.28 10.95 -4.94
N ILE A 226 1.42 11.66 -5.68
CA ILE A 226 1.03 11.29 -7.05
C ILE A 226 1.11 12.48 -7.99
N THR A 227 1.39 12.22 -9.26
CA THR A 227 1.40 13.27 -10.29
C THR A 227 -0.03 13.63 -10.72
N ARG A 228 -0.26 14.88 -11.03
CA ARG A 228 -1.51 15.32 -11.67
C ARG A 228 -1.73 14.50 -12.94
N SER A 229 -2.89 13.88 -13.06
CA SER A 229 -3.31 13.25 -14.31
C SER A 229 -3.46 14.36 -15.36
N THR A 230 -2.51 14.45 -16.28
CA THR A 230 -2.72 15.24 -17.49
C THR A 230 -3.77 14.50 -18.30
N ASN A 231 -5.03 14.96 -18.24
CA ASN A 231 -6.04 14.56 -19.19
C ASN A 231 -5.56 15.01 -20.58
N ASN A 232 -4.84 14.16 -21.28
CA ASN A 232 -4.71 14.28 -22.72
C ASN A 232 -6.11 14.03 -23.30
N LYS A 233 -6.90 15.10 -23.42
CA LYS A 233 -8.00 15.13 -24.38
C LYS A 233 -7.36 14.91 -25.77
N LYS A 234 -7.49 13.71 -26.29
CA LYS A 234 -7.53 13.45 -27.72
C LYS A 234 -8.97 13.31 -28.16
#